data_a2295f022c8572510eb75783c83353e0
#
_entry.id   a2295f022c8572510eb75783c83353e0
#
_cell.length_a   1.000
_cell.length_b   1.000
_cell.length_c   1.000
_cell.angle_alpha   90.00
_cell.angle_beta   90.00
_cell.angle_gamma   90.00
#
_symmetry.space_group_name_H-M   'P 1'
#
loop_
_entity.id
_entity.type
_entity.pdbx_description
1 polymer ?
#
loop_
_entity_poly.entity_id
_entity_poly.type
_entity_poly.pdbx_seq_one_letter_code
_entity_poly.pdbx_strand_id
1 'polypeptide(L)'
;DILRRKAEEELAETAKELKGVGVAVDYTATSRPLGLTKLLISHGISVKEVYADNFIEPERSAFEWLQANAPELKLYATVQVKMGMLPHSKAQEHGGRLLAIGQKAAWYTGTKFLVNMVEGSGLLGYDGVICLARWMREAAKKEADVEKIIQVKGWGCCG
;
A
#
# COMPACT_ATOMS: atom_id res chain seq x y z
N ASP A 1 -16.11 -20.25 5.51
CA ASP A 1 -17.02 -19.38 4.74
C ASP A 1 -17.47 -18.10 5.45
N ILE A 2 -17.64 -18.14 6.77
CA ILE A 2 -18.01 -16.99 7.58
C ILE A 2 -16.91 -15.91 7.55
N LEU A 3 -15.65 -16.29 7.73
CA LEU A 3 -14.52 -15.34 7.70
C LEU A 3 -14.33 -14.69 6.34
N ARG A 4 -14.52 -15.44 5.27
CA ARG A 4 -14.46 -14.89 3.91
C ARG A 4 -15.51 -13.79 3.72
N ARG A 5 -16.76 -14.06 4.06
CA ARG A 5 -17.83 -13.08 3.95
C ARG A 5 -17.55 -11.83 4.77
N LYS A 6 -17.06 -12.00 6.00
CA LYS A 6 -16.67 -10.90 6.86
C LYS A 6 -15.53 -10.05 6.27
N ALA A 7 -14.54 -10.70 5.64
CA ALA A 7 -13.47 -9.99 4.96
C ALA A 7 -13.98 -9.18 3.76
N GLU A 8 -14.90 -9.75 2.97
CA GLU A 8 -15.55 -9.06 1.85
C GLU A 8 -16.37 -7.86 2.33
N GLU A 9 -17.11 -7.99 3.44
CA GLU A 9 -17.88 -6.89 4.08
C GLU A 9 -16.94 -5.76 4.55
N GLU A 10 -15.84 -6.08 5.24
CA GLU A 10 -14.86 -5.10 5.72
C GLU A 10 -14.15 -4.37 4.57
N LEU A 11 -13.82 -5.08 3.48
CA LEU A 11 -13.25 -4.44 2.29
C LEU A 11 -14.25 -3.52 1.60
N ALA A 12 -15.51 -3.92 1.49
CA ALA A 12 -16.56 -3.09 0.91
C ALA A 12 -16.81 -1.82 1.74
N GLU A 13 -16.79 -1.92 3.07
CA GLU A 13 -16.88 -0.76 3.96
C GLU A 13 -15.66 0.16 3.79
N THR A 14 -14.45 -0.42 3.73
CA THR A 14 -13.23 0.33 3.50
C THR A 14 -13.25 1.08 2.17
N ALA A 15 -13.74 0.45 1.10
CA ALA A 15 -13.90 1.10 -0.21
C ALA A 15 -14.84 2.31 -0.16
N LYS A 16 -15.89 2.26 0.65
CA LYS A 16 -16.81 3.38 0.85
C LYS A 16 -16.15 4.52 1.63
N GLU A 17 -15.47 4.20 2.74
CA GLU A 17 -14.80 5.20 3.58
C GLU A 17 -13.61 5.85 2.88
N LEU A 18 -12.89 5.10 2.05
CA LEU A 18 -11.74 5.59 1.27
C LEU A 18 -12.12 6.16 -0.10
N LYS A 19 -13.38 6.46 -0.34
CA LYS A 19 -13.80 7.07 -1.61
C LYS A 19 -13.07 8.41 -1.82
N GLY A 20 -12.37 8.53 -2.95
CA GLY A 20 -11.55 9.71 -3.25
C GLY A 20 -10.16 9.71 -2.61
N VAL A 21 -9.80 8.66 -1.86
CA VAL A 21 -8.45 8.47 -1.34
C VAL A 21 -7.70 7.49 -2.23
N GLY A 22 -6.53 7.88 -2.74
CA GLY A 22 -5.62 6.99 -3.45
C GLY A 22 -4.82 6.14 -2.46
N VAL A 23 -4.46 4.92 -2.85
CA VAL A 23 -3.62 4.03 -2.03
C VAL A 23 -2.30 3.78 -2.76
N ALA A 24 -1.20 3.79 -2.02
CA ALA A 24 0.11 3.34 -2.46
C ALA A 24 0.55 2.13 -1.63
N VAL A 25 1.12 1.12 -2.28
CA VAL A 25 1.55 -0.13 -1.64
C VAL A 25 3.03 -0.33 -1.90
N ASP A 26 3.78 -0.86 -0.93
CA ASP A 26 5.17 -1.23 -1.15
C ASP A 26 5.51 -2.65 -0.71
N TYR A 27 6.68 -3.13 -1.17
CA TYR A 27 7.17 -4.48 -0.91
C TYR A 27 7.66 -4.69 0.54
N THR A 28 7.91 -3.62 1.32
CA THR A 28 8.27 -3.76 2.73
C THR A 28 7.06 -4.12 3.60
N ALA A 29 5.86 -3.74 3.14
CA ALA A 29 4.62 -4.09 3.80
C ALA A 29 4.29 -5.57 3.65
N THR A 30 4.50 -6.13 2.46
CA THR A 30 4.18 -7.52 2.15
C THR A 30 5.10 -8.05 1.05
N SER A 31 5.42 -9.34 1.09
CA SER A 31 6.15 -10.03 0.02
C SER A 31 5.35 -10.17 -1.29
N ARG A 32 4.05 -9.86 -1.26
CA ARG A 32 3.14 -9.94 -2.42
C ARG A 32 2.40 -8.63 -2.67
N PRO A 33 3.12 -7.54 -3.01
CA PRO A 33 2.50 -6.24 -3.20
C PRO A 33 1.51 -6.20 -4.37
N LEU A 34 1.73 -6.96 -5.44
CA LEU A 34 0.80 -7.04 -6.57
C LEU A 34 -0.45 -7.84 -6.22
N GLY A 35 -0.31 -8.93 -5.48
CA GLY A 35 -1.45 -9.70 -4.98
C GLY A 35 -2.35 -8.88 -4.07
N LEU A 36 -1.75 -8.11 -3.16
CA LEU A 36 -2.48 -7.16 -2.31
C LEU A 36 -3.16 -6.07 -3.15
N THR A 37 -2.44 -5.49 -4.10
CA THR A 37 -2.99 -4.46 -5.00
C THR A 37 -4.19 -4.98 -5.79
N LYS A 38 -4.09 -6.19 -6.35
CA LYS A 38 -5.21 -6.84 -7.05
C LYS A 38 -6.42 -7.01 -6.12
N LEU A 39 -6.20 -7.49 -4.88
CA LEU A 39 -7.27 -7.64 -3.90
C LEU A 39 -7.98 -6.31 -3.65
N LEU A 40 -7.23 -5.24 -3.39
CA LEU A 40 -7.79 -3.92 -3.09
C LEU A 40 -8.58 -3.35 -4.28
N ILE A 41 -8.01 -3.38 -5.48
CA ILE A 41 -8.66 -2.86 -6.71
C ILE A 41 -9.93 -3.66 -7.03
N SER A 42 -9.90 -5.00 -6.90
CA SER A 42 -11.06 -5.84 -7.16
C SER A 42 -12.23 -5.59 -6.21
N HIS A 43 -11.97 -4.95 -5.06
CA HIS A 43 -13.00 -4.51 -4.10
C HIS A 43 -13.30 -2.99 -4.16
N GLY A 44 -12.87 -2.31 -5.23
CA GLY A 44 -13.19 -0.91 -5.47
C GLY A 44 -12.34 0.10 -4.71
N ILE A 45 -11.21 -0.33 -4.10
CA ILE A 45 -10.25 0.56 -3.47
C ILE A 45 -9.25 1.05 -4.51
N SER A 46 -9.07 2.37 -4.62
CA SER A 46 -8.27 3.00 -5.67
C SER A 46 -6.77 2.95 -5.35
N VAL A 47 -6.08 1.89 -5.76
CA VAL A 47 -4.62 1.85 -5.69
C VAL A 47 -4.02 2.58 -6.89
N LYS A 48 -3.12 3.53 -6.65
CA LYS A 48 -2.50 4.41 -7.65
C LYS A 48 -1.06 4.02 -7.95
N GLU A 49 -0.32 3.58 -6.94
CA GLU A 49 1.10 3.33 -7.05
C GLU A 49 1.50 2.06 -6.29
N VAL A 50 2.44 1.31 -6.87
CA VAL A 50 3.10 0.18 -6.23
C VAL A 50 4.61 0.37 -6.32
N TYR A 51 5.30 0.21 -5.21
CA TYR A 51 6.75 0.29 -5.11
C TYR A 51 7.32 -1.10 -4.82
N ALA A 52 8.06 -1.67 -5.76
CA ALA A 52 8.62 -3.00 -5.62
C ALA A 52 9.97 -3.12 -6.32
N ASP A 53 10.87 -3.93 -5.78
CA ASP A 53 12.21 -4.14 -6.36
C ASP A 53 12.19 -5.24 -7.42
N ASN A 54 11.48 -6.33 -7.14
CA ASN A 54 11.28 -7.45 -8.05
C ASN A 54 9.93 -8.12 -7.78
N PHE A 55 9.56 -9.03 -8.64
CA PHE A 55 8.35 -9.85 -8.51
C PHE A 55 8.73 -11.32 -8.40
N ILE A 56 8.10 -12.00 -7.48
CA ILE A 56 8.19 -13.45 -7.36
C ILE A 56 7.22 -14.13 -8.31
N GLU A 57 7.56 -15.34 -8.76
CA GLU A 57 6.71 -16.09 -9.72
C GLU A 57 5.24 -16.21 -9.30
N PRO A 58 4.89 -16.42 -8.00
CA PRO A 58 3.50 -16.44 -7.55
C PRO A 58 2.71 -15.14 -7.79
N GLU A 59 3.38 -14.02 -8.08
CA GLU A 59 2.71 -12.74 -8.39
C GLU A 59 2.44 -12.52 -9.88
N ARG A 60 2.92 -13.39 -10.76
CA ARG A 60 2.72 -13.27 -12.22
C ARG A 60 1.24 -13.11 -12.59
N SER A 61 0.37 -13.94 -12.06
CA SER A 61 -1.06 -13.86 -12.36
C SER A 61 -1.71 -12.57 -11.86
N ALA A 62 -1.23 -12.03 -10.74
CA ALA A 62 -1.66 -10.73 -10.25
C ALA A 62 -1.18 -9.60 -11.17
N PHE A 63 0.06 -9.64 -11.62
CA PHE A 63 0.62 -8.68 -12.57
C PHE A 63 -0.17 -8.65 -13.88
N GLU A 64 -0.41 -9.80 -14.49
CA GLU A 64 -1.18 -9.91 -15.75
C GLU A 64 -2.60 -9.37 -15.58
N TRP A 65 -3.24 -9.69 -14.46
CA TRP A 65 -4.56 -9.17 -14.16
C TRP A 65 -4.56 -7.63 -14.00
N LEU A 66 -3.58 -7.09 -13.27
CA LEU A 66 -3.44 -5.64 -13.07
C LEU A 66 -3.17 -4.91 -14.39
N GLN A 67 -2.33 -5.47 -15.25
CA GLN A 67 -2.04 -4.91 -16.57
C GLN A 67 -3.33 -4.79 -17.43
N ALA A 68 -4.21 -5.77 -17.33
CA ALA A 68 -5.46 -5.79 -18.08
C ALA A 68 -6.57 -4.91 -17.47
N ASN A 69 -6.63 -4.80 -16.13
CA ASN A 69 -7.77 -4.22 -15.42
C ASN A 69 -7.46 -2.88 -14.73
N ALA A 70 -6.19 -2.51 -14.61
CA ALA A 70 -5.75 -1.29 -13.96
C ALA A 70 -4.59 -0.61 -14.73
N PRO A 71 -4.80 -0.22 -16.01
CA PRO A 71 -3.73 0.32 -16.85
C PRO A 71 -3.15 1.64 -16.35
N GLU A 72 -3.88 2.36 -15.51
CA GLU A 72 -3.46 3.61 -14.87
C GLU A 72 -2.52 3.41 -13.66
N LEU A 73 -2.41 2.17 -13.18
CA LEU A 73 -1.57 1.83 -12.04
C LEU A 73 -0.10 2.08 -12.37
N LYS A 74 0.58 2.88 -11.54
CA LYS A 74 2.00 3.13 -11.70
C LYS A 74 2.82 2.14 -10.87
N LEU A 75 3.80 1.54 -11.51
CA LEU A 75 4.69 0.57 -10.92
C LEU A 75 6.12 1.12 -10.89
N TYR A 76 6.70 1.24 -9.70
CA TYR A 76 8.03 1.81 -9.51
C TYR A 76 9.00 0.76 -8.98
N ALA A 77 10.14 0.60 -9.68
CA ALA A 77 11.25 -0.22 -9.23
C ALA A 77 12.16 0.61 -8.31
N THR A 78 12.14 0.34 -7.02
CA THR A 78 12.82 1.15 -6.00
C THR A 78 14.35 1.07 -6.07
N VAL A 79 14.90 0.05 -6.72
CA VAL A 79 16.35 -0.11 -6.96
C VAL A 79 16.92 0.83 -8.03
N GLN A 80 16.07 1.50 -8.80
CA GLN A 80 16.55 2.42 -9.83
C GLN A 80 17.06 3.71 -9.21
N VAL A 81 18.24 4.16 -9.66
CA VAL A 81 18.89 5.40 -9.17
C VAL A 81 17.97 6.62 -9.29
N LYS A 82 17.15 6.68 -10.33
CA LYS A 82 16.17 7.75 -10.54
C LYS A 82 15.15 7.88 -9.40
N MET A 83 14.90 6.81 -8.67
CA MET A 83 13.97 6.83 -7.53
C MET A 83 14.49 7.68 -6.37
N GLY A 84 15.81 7.72 -6.15
CA GLY A 84 16.43 8.60 -5.16
C GLY A 84 16.32 10.10 -5.48
N MET A 85 16.00 10.44 -6.72
CA MET A 85 15.85 11.83 -7.19
C MET A 85 14.41 12.30 -7.23
N LEU A 86 13.44 11.43 -6.93
CA LEU A 86 12.03 11.81 -6.93
C LEU A 86 11.73 12.74 -5.75
N PRO A 87 11.08 13.88 -5.99
CA PRO A 87 10.67 14.75 -4.90
C PRO A 87 9.66 14.02 -4.00
N HIS A 88 9.83 14.14 -2.69
CA HIS A 88 8.97 13.54 -1.67
C HIS A 88 7.57 14.17 -1.56
N SER A 89 7.14 14.94 -2.56
CA SER A 89 5.90 15.73 -2.51
C SER A 89 4.83 15.26 -3.49
N LYS A 90 4.88 14.01 -3.94
CA LYS A 90 3.92 13.47 -4.91
C LYS A 90 2.47 13.43 -4.44
N ALA A 91 2.23 13.52 -3.13
CA ALA A 91 0.86 13.59 -2.61
C ALA A 91 0.06 14.75 -3.21
N GLN A 92 0.75 15.83 -3.63
CA GLN A 92 0.13 16.98 -4.29
C GLN A 92 -0.19 16.73 -5.78
N GLU A 93 0.57 15.85 -6.45
CA GLU A 93 0.37 15.55 -7.88
C GLU A 93 -0.89 14.72 -8.15
N HIS A 94 -1.36 13.97 -7.16
CA HIS A 94 -2.56 13.13 -7.29
C HIS A 94 -3.88 13.88 -7.04
N GLY A 95 -3.82 15.18 -6.77
CA GLY A 95 -5.02 16.03 -6.56
C GLY A 95 -5.91 15.60 -5.40
N GLY A 96 -5.41 14.72 -4.51
CA GLY A 96 -6.18 14.15 -3.42
C GLY A 96 -5.33 13.52 -2.33
N ARG A 97 -6.00 13.05 -1.29
CA ARG A 97 -5.36 12.35 -0.17
C ARG A 97 -4.83 10.99 -0.62
N LEU A 98 -3.60 10.67 -0.20
CA LEU A 98 -3.00 9.34 -0.38
C LEU A 98 -2.85 8.63 0.98
N LEU A 99 -3.14 7.34 0.99
CA LEU A 99 -2.87 6.41 2.08
C LEU A 99 -1.75 5.47 1.66
N ALA A 100 -0.67 5.40 2.42
CA ALA A 100 0.41 4.46 2.18
C ALA A 100 0.23 3.18 2.99
N ILE A 101 0.45 2.04 2.36
CA ILE A 101 0.63 0.74 3.01
C ILE A 101 2.10 0.37 2.86
N GLY A 102 2.85 0.57 3.93
CA GLY A 102 4.30 0.39 3.97
C GLY A 102 5.08 1.70 4.06
N GLN A 103 6.29 1.60 4.61
CA GLN A 103 7.13 2.76 4.91
C GLN A 103 7.74 3.41 3.66
N LYS A 104 8.10 2.61 2.64
CA LYS A 104 8.62 3.14 1.37
C LYS A 104 7.53 3.86 0.58
N ALA A 105 6.32 3.32 0.56
CA ALA A 105 5.19 4.01 -0.05
C ALA A 105 4.93 5.37 0.60
N ALA A 106 4.98 5.44 1.93
CA ALA A 106 4.85 6.72 2.64
C ALA A 106 5.99 7.68 2.29
N TRP A 107 7.23 7.18 2.25
CA TRP A 107 8.40 8.00 1.91
C TRP A 107 8.32 8.58 0.50
N TYR A 108 8.09 7.75 -0.51
CA TYR A 108 8.05 8.19 -1.90
C TYR A 108 6.85 9.07 -2.25
N THR A 109 5.71 8.86 -1.61
CA THR A 109 4.51 9.68 -1.83
C THR A 109 4.49 10.95 -0.99
N GLY A 110 5.27 11.00 0.10
CA GLY A 110 5.24 12.12 1.06
C GLY A 110 3.95 12.20 1.87
N THR A 111 3.11 11.16 1.84
CA THR A 111 1.88 11.15 2.64
C THR A 111 2.17 10.89 4.11
N LYS A 112 1.38 11.52 4.97
CA LYS A 112 1.39 11.29 6.43
C LYS A 112 0.38 10.24 6.88
N PHE A 113 -0.47 9.75 5.97
CA PHE A 113 -1.43 8.70 6.27
C PHE A 113 -0.79 7.34 5.98
N LEU A 114 -0.42 6.61 7.02
CA LEU A 114 0.41 5.41 6.93
C LEU A 114 -0.20 4.23 7.69
N VAL A 115 -0.41 3.14 6.98
CA VAL A 115 -0.51 1.80 7.58
C VAL A 115 0.93 1.28 7.73
N ASN A 116 1.46 1.32 8.95
CA ASN A 116 2.82 0.86 9.25
C ASN A 116 2.88 -0.66 9.30
N MET A 117 2.74 -1.28 8.15
CA MET A 117 2.81 -2.72 7.94
C MET A 117 4.21 -3.10 7.48
N VAL A 118 4.83 -4.08 8.11
CA VAL A 118 6.17 -4.56 7.79
C VAL A 118 6.15 -6.09 7.73
N GLU A 119 6.66 -6.65 6.63
CA GLU A 119 6.76 -8.10 6.41
C GLU A 119 5.45 -8.85 6.71
N GLY A 120 4.33 -8.27 6.27
CA GLY A 120 2.99 -8.82 6.49
C GLY A 120 2.44 -8.60 7.91
N SER A 121 3.24 -8.13 8.87
CA SER A 121 2.85 -7.87 10.27
C SER A 121 2.07 -9.01 10.94
N GLY A 122 2.34 -10.26 10.53
CA GLY A 122 1.63 -11.43 11.03
C GLY A 122 0.20 -11.61 10.47
N LEU A 123 -0.20 -10.80 9.52
CA LEU A 123 -1.53 -10.88 8.91
C LEU A 123 -1.61 -12.04 7.91
N LEU A 124 -2.46 -13.02 8.20
CA LEU A 124 -2.65 -14.21 7.38
C LEU A 124 -4.14 -14.45 7.11
N GLY A 125 -4.43 -14.95 5.90
CA GLY A 125 -5.77 -15.38 5.51
C GLY A 125 -6.82 -14.26 5.61
N TYR A 126 -8.05 -14.65 5.83
CA TYR A 126 -9.18 -13.72 5.91
C TYR A 126 -9.13 -12.81 7.14
N ASP A 127 -8.63 -13.29 8.27
CA ASP A 127 -8.44 -12.47 9.46
C ASP A 127 -7.41 -11.36 9.21
N GLY A 128 -6.35 -11.68 8.46
CA GLY A 128 -5.38 -10.68 8.03
C GLY A 128 -5.99 -9.59 7.15
N VAL A 129 -6.86 -9.97 6.22
CA VAL A 129 -7.59 -9.02 5.36
C VAL A 129 -8.52 -8.12 6.19
N ILE A 130 -9.24 -8.70 7.15
CA ILE A 130 -10.11 -7.95 8.08
C ILE A 130 -9.31 -6.92 8.87
N CYS A 131 -8.18 -7.33 9.44
CA CYS A 131 -7.30 -6.43 10.19
C CYS A 131 -6.74 -5.31 9.31
N LEU A 132 -6.25 -5.64 8.12
CA LEU A 132 -5.72 -4.65 7.19
C LEU A 132 -6.79 -3.63 6.78
N ALA A 133 -7.98 -4.08 6.45
CA ALA A 133 -9.10 -3.20 6.10
C ALA A 133 -9.41 -2.17 7.21
N ARG A 134 -9.42 -2.61 8.47
CA ARG A 134 -9.59 -1.74 9.63
C ARG A 134 -8.43 -0.77 9.81
N TRP A 135 -7.19 -1.25 9.71
CA TRP A 135 -6.01 -0.40 9.80
C TRP A 135 -5.98 0.67 8.72
N MET A 136 -6.43 0.36 7.51
CA MET A 136 -6.55 1.35 6.43
C MET A 136 -7.54 2.46 6.78
N ARG A 137 -8.71 2.11 7.33
CA ARG A 137 -9.72 3.10 7.76
C ARG A 137 -9.21 3.98 8.91
N GLU A 138 -8.53 3.39 9.88
CA GLU A 138 -7.93 4.13 11.00
C GLU A 138 -6.80 5.05 10.54
N ALA A 139 -5.89 4.53 9.72
CA ALA A 139 -4.76 5.30 9.21
C ALA A 139 -5.20 6.47 8.31
N ALA A 140 -6.30 6.33 7.59
CA ALA A 140 -6.85 7.42 6.77
C ALA A 140 -7.43 8.59 7.58
N LYS A 141 -7.68 8.40 8.87
CA LYS A 141 -8.26 9.41 9.78
C LYS A 141 -7.23 10.20 10.58
N LYS A 142 -6.00 9.67 10.70
CA LYS A 142 -4.98 10.24 11.58
C LYS A 142 -3.62 10.31 10.90
N GLU A 143 -3.01 11.48 10.90
CA GLU A 143 -1.63 11.64 10.45
C GLU A 143 -0.65 10.93 11.38
N ALA A 144 0.34 10.27 10.81
CA ALA A 144 1.46 9.66 11.51
C ALA A 144 2.72 10.53 11.37
N ASP A 145 3.60 10.43 12.36
CA ASP A 145 4.94 11.01 12.27
C ASP A 145 5.84 10.09 11.44
N VAL A 146 5.66 10.18 10.12
CA VAL A 146 6.32 9.30 9.15
C VAL A 146 7.83 9.46 9.19
N GLU A 147 8.33 10.67 9.36
CA GLU A 147 9.77 10.94 9.42
C GLU A 147 10.41 10.22 10.60
N LYS A 148 9.78 10.29 11.77
CA LYS A 148 10.26 9.59 12.97
C LYS A 148 10.20 8.06 12.81
N ILE A 149 9.14 7.54 12.22
CA ILE A 149 8.99 6.09 11.98
C ILE A 149 10.08 5.57 11.05
N ILE A 150 10.36 6.29 9.97
CA ILE A 150 11.38 5.90 8.98
C ILE A 150 12.78 6.03 9.57
N GLN A 151 13.10 7.12 10.27
CA GLN A 151 14.40 7.34 10.91
C GLN A 151 14.74 6.25 11.91
N VAL A 152 13.81 5.82 12.73
CA VAL A 152 14.04 4.76 13.72
C VAL A 152 14.43 3.42 13.07
N LYS A 153 13.97 3.14 11.84
CA LYS A 153 14.25 1.87 11.16
C LYS A 153 15.34 1.93 10.11
N GLY A 154 15.54 3.06 9.45
CA GLY A 154 16.44 3.16 8.30
C GLY A 154 17.83 3.69 8.60
N TRP A 155 17.99 4.45 9.66
CA TRP A 155 19.22 5.20 9.94
C TRP A 155 19.98 4.72 11.18
N GLY A 156 19.45 3.76 11.91
CA GLY A 156 20.08 3.19 13.08
C GLY A 156 21.36 2.38 12.81
N CYS A 157 21.71 2.15 11.55
CA CYS A 157 22.93 1.44 11.16
C CYS A 157 24.07 2.37 10.75
N CYS A 158 23.87 3.68 10.72
CA CYS A 158 24.86 4.67 10.25
C CYS A 158 25.12 5.76 11.28
N GLY A 159 24.78 5.52 12.55
CA GLY A 159 25.11 6.38 13.67
C GLY A 159 26.43 5.99 14.31
#